data_c75d0ea507032d5b39621e2b5273aca6
#
_entry.id   c75d0ea507032d5b39621e2b5273aca6
#
_cell.length_a   1.000
_cell.length_b   1.000
_cell.length_c   1.000
_cell.angle_alpha   90.00
_cell.angle_beta   90.00
_cell.angle_gamma   90.00
#
_symmetry.space_group_name_H-M   'P 1'
#
loop_
_entity.id
_entity.type
_entity.pdbx_description
1 polymer ?
#
loop_
_entity_poly.entity_id
_entity_poly.type
_entity_poly.pdbx_seq_one_letter_code
_entity_poly.pdbx_strand_id
1 'polypeptide(L)'
;MVCMPRFRAVPVSSPVAVELLGAYVAERAATFPSGKGSYRAAAPVDATFTPPAGTFLVVEDDTADAGTSDLDGAAPRALACGGVRRIDPTPDGRVRYEVKHVFVRPEGRGRGIGRALMAELERIAADLGADLVVLDTNDSLLAAGALYRSTGYVEVEPYNDNPNATTWFSKPVSAAPAS
;
A
#
# COMPACT_ATOMS: atom_id res chain seq x y z
N MET A 1 -5.42 -24.04 -8.79
CA MET A 1 -5.30 -23.65 -7.37
C MET A 1 -4.81 -22.21 -7.37
N VAL A 2 -5.62 -21.26 -6.95
CA VAL A 2 -5.20 -19.84 -6.87
C VAL A 2 -4.32 -19.73 -5.64
N CYS A 3 -3.03 -19.50 -5.83
CA CYS A 3 -2.09 -19.25 -4.75
C CYS A 3 -2.49 -17.96 -4.04
N MET A 4 -2.80 -18.04 -2.75
CA MET A 4 -3.15 -16.86 -1.96
C MET A 4 -1.88 -16.08 -1.64
N PRO A 5 -1.85 -14.77 -1.86
CA PRO A 5 -0.67 -13.97 -1.55
C PRO A 5 -0.41 -14.03 -0.04
N ARG A 6 0.84 -14.25 0.35
CA ARG A 6 1.27 -14.23 1.74
C ARG A 6 1.64 -12.82 2.15
N PHE A 7 0.96 -12.29 3.16
CA PHE A 7 1.26 -10.99 3.74
C PHE A 7 2.17 -11.14 4.95
N ARG A 8 3.19 -10.29 5.02
CA ARG A 8 4.09 -10.22 6.18
C ARG A 8 4.28 -8.76 6.60
N ALA A 9 3.97 -8.47 7.87
CA ALA A 9 4.28 -7.17 8.45
C ALA A 9 5.79 -7.06 8.73
N VAL A 10 6.39 -5.95 8.32
CA VAL A 10 7.82 -5.70 8.49
C VAL A 10 8.06 -4.23 8.84
N PRO A 11 9.16 -3.89 9.54
CA PRO A 11 9.62 -2.51 9.63
C PRO A 11 9.92 -1.94 8.24
N VAL A 12 9.63 -0.65 8.01
CA VAL A 12 9.97 0.00 6.73
C VAL A 12 11.49 0.11 6.53
N SER A 13 12.26 0.02 7.60
CA SER A 13 13.73 -0.05 7.59
C SER A 13 14.29 -1.43 7.28
N SER A 14 13.46 -2.47 7.19
CA SER A 14 13.93 -3.82 6.86
C SER A 14 14.50 -3.90 5.44
N PRO A 15 15.51 -4.76 5.18
CA PRO A 15 16.14 -4.84 3.85
C PRO A 15 15.13 -5.06 2.71
N VAL A 16 14.15 -5.94 2.91
CA VAL A 16 13.12 -6.23 1.90
C VAL A 16 12.20 -5.03 1.65
N ALA A 17 11.83 -4.28 2.70
CA ALA A 17 11.02 -3.07 2.53
C ALA A 17 11.82 -1.97 1.82
N VAL A 18 13.07 -1.77 2.20
CA VAL A 18 13.97 -0.78 1.56
C VAL A 18 14.15 -1.08 0.08
N GLU A 19 14.31 -2.34 -0.32
CA GLU A 19 14.43 -2.75 -1.71
C GLU A 19 13.16 -2.43 -2.50
N LEU A 20 11.97 -2.80 -1.98
CA LEU A 20 10.69 -2.54 -2.65
C LEU A 20 10.37 -1.04 -2.71
N LEU A 21 10.64 -0.30 -1.65
CA LEU A 21 10.48 1.17 -1.61
C LEU A 21 11.42 1.86 -2.59
N GLY A 22 12.65 1.37 -2.73
CA GLY A 22 13.60 1.85 -3.75
C GLY A 22 13.07 1.65 -5.17
N ALA A 23 12.55 0.46 -5.48
CA ALA A 23 11.94 0.16 -6.77
C ALA A 23 10.68 1.02 -7.02
N TYR A 24 9.83 1.21 -6.01
CA TYR A 24 8.69 2.11 -6.06
C TYR A 24 9.10 3.54 -6.41
N VAL A 25 10.06 4.11 -5.69
CA VAL A 25 10.52 5.50 -5.92
C VAL A 25 11.14 5.64 -7.31
N ALA A 26 11.94 4.68 -7.75
CA ALA A 26 12.55 4.68 -9.08
C ALA A 26 11.48 4.68 -10.20
N GLU A 27 10.47 3.82 -10.09
CA GLU A 27 9.37 3.77 -11.06
C GLU A 27 8.56 5.08 -11.03
N ARG A 28 8.26 5.61 -9.84
CA ARG A 28 7.53 6.88 -9.71
C ARG A 28 8.31 8.06 -10.32
N ALA A 29 9.61 8.14 -10.08
CA ALA A 29 10.46 9.17 -10.65
C ALA A 29 10.52 9.08 -12.19
N ALA A 30 10.65 7.87 -12.72
CA ALA A 30 10.71 7.62 -14.16
C ALA A 30 9.39 7.91 -14.91
N THR A 31 8.25 7.73 -14.23
CA THR A 31 6.91 7.91 -14.83
C THR A 31 6.22 9.20 -14.40
N PHE A 32 6.87 10.05 -13.62
CA PHE A 32 6.27 11.29 -13.16
C PHE A 32 6.08 12.27 -14.33
N PRO A 33 4.91 12.96 -14.43
CA PRO A 33 4.62 13.83 -15.56
C PRO A 33 5.65 14.99 -15.68
N SER A 34 6.26 15.13 -16.85
CA SER A 34 7.33 16.11 -17.11
C SER A 34 6.94 17.56 -16.88
N GLY A 35 5.65 17.89 -16.96
CA GLY A 35 5.12 19.25 -16.72
C GLY A 35 4.94 19.61 -15.24
N LYS A 36 5.15 18.69 -14.31
CA LYS A 36 4.91 18.87 -12.86
C LYS A 36 6.19 18.90 -12.01
N GLY A 37 7.35 19.03 -12.63
CA GLY A 37 8.65 18.98 -11.94
C GLY A 37 9.12 17.55 -11.69
N SER A 38 9.82 17.32 -10.57
CA SER A 38 10.34 16.01 -10.18
C SER A 38 9.52 15.39 -9.06
N TYR A 39 9.42 14.05 -9.08
CA TYR A 39 8.81 13.28 -7.98
C TYR A 39 9.55 13.52 -6.66
N ARG A 40 8.82 13.92 -5.63
CA ARG A 40 9.37 14.17 -4.30
C ARG A 40 9.13 12.95 -3.42
N ALA A 41 10.16 12.12 -3.27
CA ALA A 41 10.10 10.98 -2.38
C ALA A 41 10.26 11.45 -0.92
N ALA A 42 9.34 11.02 -0.06
CA ALA A 42 9.49 11.10 1.37
C ALA A 42 9.78 9.69 1.91
N ALA A 43 10.89 9.51 2.62
CA ALA A 43 11.21 8.24 3.24
C ALA A 43 10.23 7.96 4.39
N PRO A 44 9.59 6.79 4.43
CA PRO A 44 8.78 6.40 5.57
C PRO A 44 9.66 6.14 6.80
N VAL A 45 9.08 6.31 8.00
CA VAL A 45 9.75 6.02 9.27
C VAL A 45 9.00 4.91 10.01
N ASP A 46 9.73 4.01 10.67
CA ASP A 46 9.18 2.85 11.36
C ASP A 46 8.06 3.21 12.34
N ALA A 47 8.22 4.30 13.11
CA ALA A 47 7.26 4.70 14.11
C ALA A 47 5.83 4.95 13.56
N THR A 48 5.72 5.42 12.31
CA THR A 48 4.41 5.69 11.68
C THR A 48 3.76 4.44 11.10
N PHE A 49 4.54 3.38 10.89
CA PHE A 49 4.09 2.11 10.33
C PHE A 49 4.21 0.93 11.31
N THR A 50 4.21 1.25 12.62
CA THR A 50 4.19 0.26 13.71
C THR A 50 2.89 0.42 14.52
N PRO A 51 2.18 -0.68 14.84
CA PRO A 51 0.94 -0.60 15.62
C PRO A 51 1.14 0.12 16.97
N PRO A 52 0.17 0.93 17.42
CA PRO A 52 -1.13 1.20 16.81
C PRO A 52 -1.12 2.32 15.76
N ALA A 53 0.04 2.96 15.51
CA ALA A 53 0.13 4.07 14.56
C ALA A 53 -0.06 3.64 13.09
N GLY A 54 0.28 2.40 12.76
CA GLY A 54 0.13 1.87 11.42
C GLY A 54 0.73 0.48 11.25
N THR A 55 0.88 0.07 10.00
CA THR A 55 1.57 -1.17 9.63
C THR A 55 2.15 -1.05 8.22
N PHE A 56 3.21 -1.78 7.94
CA PHE A 56 3.78 -1.91 6.61
C PHE A 56 3.84 -3.39 6.22
N LEU A 57 3.27 -3.72 5.07
CA LEU A 57 3.17 -5.09 4.57
C LEU A 57 4.08 -5.30 3.36
N VAL A 58 4.67 -6.48 3.31
CA VAL A 58 5.29 -7.07 2.13
C VAL A 58 4.44 -8.26 1.70
N VAL A 59 4.25 -8.40 0.39
CA VAL A 59 3.56 -9.56 -0.22
C VAL A 59 4.60 -10.46 -0.84
N GLU A 60 4.63 -11.70 -0.39
CA GLU A 60 5.57 -12.73 -0.85
C GLU A 60 4.87 -13.73 -1.79
N ASP A 61 5.64 -14.26 -2.74
CA ASP A 61 5.15 -15.29 -3.66
C ASP A 61 5.32 -16.67 -3.02
N ASP A 62 4.23 -17.39 -2.81
CA ASP A 62 4.25 -18.77 -2.31
C ASP A 62 4.72 -19.79 -3.35
N THR A 63 4.99 -19.37 -4.60
CA THR A 63 5.38 -20.30 -5.68
C THR A 63 6.80 -20.86 -5.53
N ALA A 64 7.57 -20.41 -4.56
CA ALA A 64 8.91 -20.97 -4.27
C ALA A 64 8.88 -22.40 -3.70
N ASP A 65 7.72 -22.89 -3.23
CA ASP A 65 7.57 -24.22 -2.61
C ASP A 65 7.07 -25.33 -3.56
N ALA A 66 6.77 -25.00 -4.84
CA ALA A 66 6.26 -25.98 -5.77
C ALA A 66 7.36 -26.48 -6.75
N GLY A 67 8.31 -27.24 -6.25
CA GLY A 67 8.98 -28.26 -7.07
C GLY A 67 10.37 -27.94 -7.65
N THR A 68 11.19 -27.11 -7.05
CA THR A 68 12.64 -27.15 -7.29
C THR A 68 13.35 -27.41 -5.97
N SER A 69 13.90 -28.61 -5.85
CA SER A 69 14.84 -28.99 -4.81
C SER A 69 16.21 -28.31 -5.13
N ASP A 70 16.29 -27.00 -4.92
CA ASP A 70 17.56 -26.33 -4.92
C ASP A 70 18.02 -26.18 -3.47
N LEU A 71 19.17 -26.77 -3.20
CA LEU A 71 19.85 -26.85 -1.89
C LEU A 71 20.32 -25.49 -1.37
N ASP A 72 19.94 -24.40 -2.01
CA ASP A 72 20.13 -23.04 -1.53
C ASP A 72 18.75 -22.48 -1.14
N GLY A 73 18.48 -22.40 0.16
CA GLY A 73 17.24 -21.88 0.73
C GLY A 73 16.97 -20.43 0.30
N ALA A 74 16.56 -20.24 -0.95
CA ALA A 74 16.21 -18.93 -1.48
C ALA A 74 15.01 -18.37 -0.71
N ALA A 75 15.20 -17.20 -0.11
CA ALA A 75 14.13 -16.50 0.60
C ALA A 75 12.95 -16.23 -0.36
N PRO A 76 11.70 -16.29 0.13
CA PRO A 76 10.51 -15.99 -0.68
C PRO A 76 10.65 -14.64 -1.38
N ARG A 77 10.34 -14.59 -2.68
CA ARG A 77 10.47 -13.36 -3.45
C ARG A 77 9.34 -12.38 -3.09
N ALA A 78 9.70 -11.20 -2.63
CA ALA A 78 8.76 -10.14 -2.35
C ALA A 78 8.29 -9.47 -3.65
N LEU A 79 6.98 -9.49 -3.91
CA LEU A 79 6.35 -8.99 -5.14
C LEU A 79 5.66 -7.64 -4.98
N ALA A 80 5.28 -7.26 -3.76
CA ALA A 80 4.58 -6.02 -3.52
C ALA A 80 4.81 -5.51 -2.10
N CYS A 81 4.53 -4.23 -1.89
CA CYS A 81 4.49 -3.63 -0.57
C CYS A 81 3.42 -2.54 -0.50
N GLY A 82 3.07 -2.17 0.72
CA GLY A 82 2.23 -1.03 1.02
C GLY A 82 2.05 -0.89 2.52
N GLY A 83 1.69 0.29 2.96
CA GLY A 83 1.47 0.55 4.37
C GLY A 83 0.22 1.38 4.62
N VAL A 84 -0.25 1.33 5.84
CA VAL A 84 -1.33 2.16 6.34
C VAL A 84 -0.86 2.84 7.63
N ARG A 85 -1.14 4.13 7.79
CA ARG A 85 -0.73 4.93 8.95
C ARG A 85 -1.86 5.82 9.43
N ARG A 86 -1.94 6.02 10.74
CA ARG A 86 -2.86 6.97 11.34
C ARG A 86 -2.46 8.39 10.98
N ILE A 87 -3.45 9.20 10.63
CA ILE A 87 -3.32 10.65 10.42
C ILE A 87 -4.34 11.39 11.28
N ASP A 88 -4.30 12.73 11.25
CA ASP A 88 -5.27 13.54 11.98
C ASP A 88 -6.72 13.17 11.63
N PRO A 89 -7.62 13.12 12.60
CA PRO A 89 -9.02 12.82 12.37
C PRO A 89 -9.67 13.88 11.47
N THR A 90 -10.85 13.55 10.94
CA THR A 90 -11.69 14.55 10.27
C THR A 90 -12.16 15.62 11.26
N PRO A 91 -12.61 16.80 10.79
CA PRO A 91 -13.16 17.84 11.68
C PRO A 91 -14.34 17.36 12.54
N ASP A 92 -15.09 16.36 12.07
CA ASP A 92 -16.19 15.72 12.82
C ASP A 92 -15.72 14.53 13.68
N GLY A 93 -14.41 14.35 13.83
CA GLY A 93 -13.79 13.43 14.80
C GLY A 93 -13.61 11.98 14.32
N ARG A 94 -13.91 11.66 13.06
CA ARG A 94 -13.70 10.29 12.52
C ARG A 94 -12.20 9.98 12.40
N VAL A 95 -11.82 8.80 12.87
CA VAL A 95 -10.44 8.30 12.82
C VAL A 95 -10.06 7.94 11.39
N ARG A 96 -8.94 8.50 10.91
CA ARG A 96 -8.43 8.25 9.56
C ARG A 96 -7.11 7.49 9.58
N TYR A 97 -7.01 6.52 8.67
CA TYR A 97 -5.74 5.90 8.31
C TYR A 97 -5.47 6.13 6.82
N GLU A 98 -4.24 6.49 6.49
CA GLU A 98 -3.81 6.79 5.13
C GLU A 98 -2.99 5.63 4.56
N VAL A 99 -3.41 5.12 3.40
CA VAL A 99 -2.63 4.13 2.65
C VAL A 99 -1.51 4.84 1.89
N LYS A 100 -0.30 4.31 2.01
CA LYS A 100 0.91 4.83 1.37
C LYS A 100 1.77 3.74 0.77
N HIS A 101 2.59 4.12 -0.20
CA HIS A 101 3.65 3.29 -0.77
C HIS A 101 3.16 1.96 -1.37
N VAL A 102 1.93 1.94 -1.90
CA VAL A 102 1.42 0.75 -2.59
C VAL A 102 2.17 0.56 -3.90
N PHE A 103 2.85 -0.57 -3.99
CA PHE A 103 3.66 -0.93 -5.14
C PHE A 103 3.53 -2.41 -5.42
N VAL A 104 3.39 -2.77 -6.69
CA VAL A 104 3.44 -4.16 -7.18
C VAL A 104 4.50 -4.23 -8.26
N ARG A 105 5.49 -5.08 -8.08
CA ARG A 105 6.52 -5.33 -9.10
C ARG A 105 5.88 -5.73 -10.43
N PRO A 106 6.48 -5.38 -11.58
CA PRO A 106 5.93 -5.73 -12.89
C PRO A 106 5.51 -7.19 -13.03
N GLU A 107 6.32 -8.12 -12.54
CA GLU A 107 6.08 -9.56 -12.57
C GLU A 107 4.92 -10.05 -11.69
N GLY A 108 4.50 -9.23 -10.73
CA GLY A 108 3.32 -9.49 -9.86
C GLY A 108 2.03 -8.88 -10.38
N ARG A 109 2.08 -8.04 -11.41
CA ARG A 109 0.90 -7.34 -11.94
C ARG A 109 -0.04 -8.30 -12.68
N GLY A 110 -1.34 -7.93 -12.74
CA GLY A 110 -2.36 -8.78 -13.37
C GLY A 110 -2.79 -10.01 -12.55
N ARG A 111 -2.15 -10.28 -11.41
CA ARG A 111 -2.42 -11.44 -10.54
C ARG A 111 -3.37 -11.12 -9.36
N GLY A 112 -3.97 -9.93 -9.33
CA GLY A 112 -4.85 -9.51 -8.24
C GLY A 112 -4.15 -9.08 -6.94
N ILE A 113 -2.81 -9.08 -6.90
CA ILE A 113 -2.00 -8.77 -5.70
C ILE A 113 -2.31 -7.38 -5.16
N GLY A 114 -2.42 -6.36 -6.01
CA GLY A 114 -2.74 -5.00 -5.57
C GLY A 114 -4.11 -4.90 -4.87
N ARG A 115 -5.12 -5.60 -5.41
CA ARG A 115 -6.46 -5.66 -4.80
C ARG A 115 -6.43 -6.37 -3.44
N ALA A 116 -5.73 -7.50 -3.35
CA ALA A 116 -5.58 -8.26 -2.12
C ALA A 116 -4.82 -7.46 -1.04
N LEU A 117 -3.74 -6.75 -1.44
CA LEU A 117 -2.98 -5.88 -0.55
C LEU A 117 -3.85 -4.73 0.00
N MET A 118 -4.63 -4.07 -0.86
CA MET A 118 -5.54 -3.01 -0.42
C MET A 118 -6.57 -3.54 0.58
N ALA A 119 -7.19 -4.68 0.30
CA ALA A 119 -8.17 -5.30 1.20
C ALA A 119 -7.55 -5.65 2.57
N GLU A 120 -6.32 -6.14 2.60
CA GLU A 120 -5.62 -6.45 3.86
C GLU A 120 -5.25 -5.18 4.64
N LEU A 121 -4.78 -4.11 3.97
CA LEU A 121 -4.50 -2.83 4.62
C LEU A 121 -5.79 -2.19 5.20
N GLU A 122 -6.91 -2.28 4.48
CA GLU A 122 -8.21 -1.81 4.95
C GLU A 122 -8.69 -2.59 6.18
N ARG A 123 -8.53 -3.92 6.17
CA ARG A 123 -8.86 -4.78 7.31
C ARG A 123 -8.04 -4.40 8.55
N ILE A 124 -6.73 -4.23 8.38
CA ILE A 124 -5.84 -3.83 9.49
C ILE A 124 -6.19 -2.43 9.99
N ALA A 125 -6.46 -1.47 9.13
CA ALA A 125 -6.88 -0.13 9.53
C ALA A 125 -8.16 -0.18 10.36
N ALA A 126 -9.15 -0.97 9.94
CA ALA A 126 -10.40 -1.16 10.68
C ALA A 126 -10.16 -1.80 12.05
N ASP A 127 -9.31 -2.82 12.14
CA ASP A 127 -8.93 -3.46 13.41
C ASP A 127 -8.18 -2.50 14.36
N LEU A 128 -7.45 -1.52 13.80
CA LEU A 128 -6.79 -0.45 14.56
C LEU A 128 -7.75 0.71 14.91
N GLY A 129 -9.02 0.61 14.55
CA GLY A 129 -10.07 1.57 14.91
C GLY A 129 -10.30 2.69 13.90
N ALA A 130 -9.94 2.49 12.63
CA ALA A 130 -10.26 3.44 11.57
C ALA A 130 -11.76 3.47 11.27
N ASP A 131 -12.30 4.68 11.10
CA ASP A 131 -13.60 4.93 10.49
C ASP A 131 -13.48 5.09 8.97
N LEU A 132 -12.34 5.64 8.54
CA LEU A 132 -12.04 5.92 7.14
C LEU A 132 -10.62 5.47 6.78
N VAL A 133 -10.50 4.85 5.62
CA VAL A 133 -9.22 4.71 4.92
C VAL A 133 -9.17 5.74 3.80
N VAL A 134 -8.10 6.51 3.76
CA VAL A 134 -7.88 7.55 2.76
C VAL A 134 -6.57 7.30 2.00
N LEU A 135 -6.46 7.83 0.81
CA LEU A 135 -5.24 7.81 0.01
C LEU A 135 -5.20 8.96 -0.98
N ASP A 136 -4.02 9.31 -1.39
CA ASP A 136 -3.78 10.22 -2.50
C ASP A 136 -3.03 9.53 -3.65
N THR A 137 -3.25 9.97 -4.87
CA THR A 137 -2.60 9.43 -6.06
C THR A 137 -2.42 10.49 -7.14
N ASN A 138 -1.75 10.13 -8.21
CA ASN A 138 -1.61 10.95 -9.40
C ASN A 138 -2.43 10.37 -10.55
N ASP A 139 -3.17 11.21 -11.27
CA ASP A 139 -4.04 10.81 -12.39
C ASP A 139 -3.28 10.09 -13.51
N SER A 140 -1.96 10.31 -13.62
CA SER A 140 -1.13 9.55 -14.55
C SER A 140 -1.07 8.05 -14.24
N LEU A 141 -1.45 7.64 -13.03
CA LEU A 141 -1.50 6.24 -12.59
C LEU A 141 -2.87 5.62 -12.86
N LEU A 142 -3.21 5.44 -14.13
CA LEU A 142 -4.53 4.95 -14.55
C LEU A 142 -4.95 3.63 -13.90
N ALA A 143 -4.01 2.68 -13.78
CA ALA A 143 -4.27 1.37 -13.16
C ALA A 143 -4.59 1.50 -11.66
N ALA A 144 -3.88 2.37 -10.94
CA ALA A 144 -4.13 2.62 -9.53
C ALA A 144 -5.49 3.30 -9.31
N GLY A 145 -5.80 4.34 -10.08
CA GLY A 145 -7.10 5.01 -10.02
C GLY A 145 -8.27 4.06 -10.32
N ALA A 146 -8.13 3.19 -11.34
CA ALA A 146 -9.13 2.18 -11.65
C ALA A 146 -9.29 1.16 -10.51
N LEU A 147 -8.20 0.73 -9.89
CA LEU A 147 -8.22 -0.16 -8.72
C LEU A 147 -9.03 0.48 -7.58
N TYR A 148 -8.72 1.70 -7.20
CA TYR A 148 -9.37 2.37 -6.07
C TYR A 148 -10.88 2.54 -6.32
N ARG A 149 -11.29 3.06 -7.46
CA ARG A 149 -12.72 3.19 -7.80
C ARG A 149 -13.43 1.83 -7.79
N SER A 150 -12.81 0.78 -8.34
CA SER A 150 -13.39 -0.57 -8.38
C SER A 150 -13.46 -1.27 -7.02
N THR A 151 -12.78 -0.75 -6.00
CA THR A 151 -12.79 -1.27 -4.63
C THR A 151 -13.57 -0.41 -3.65
N GLY A 152 -14.35 0.56 -4.17
CA GLY A 152 -15.31 1.33 -3.38
C GLY A 152 -14.77 2.64 -2.80
N TYR A 153 -13.61 3.10 -3.24
CA TYR A 153 -13.15 4.44 -2.91
C TYR A 153 -13.92 5.49 -3.73
N VAL A 154 -14.23 6.58 -3.09
CA VAL A 154 -14.82 7.78 -3.71
C VAL A 154 -13.84 8.94 -3.66
N GLU A 155 -13.85 9.78 -4.68
CA GLU A 155 -13.02 10.99 -4.72
C GLU A 155 -13.51 11.99 -3.68
N VAL A 156 -12.57 12.66 -3.03
CA VAL A 156 -12.81 13.66 -1.99
C VAL A 156 -11.91 14.88 -2.20
N GLU A 157 -12.24 15.98 -1.52
CA GLU A 157 -11.35 17.16 -1.48
C GLU A 157 -9.98 16.82 -0.89
N PRO A 158 -8.93 17.51 -1.29
CA PRO A 158 -7.59 17.35 -0.74
C PRO A 158 -7.59 17.47 0.79
N TYR A 159 -7.05 16.46 1.47
CA TYR A 159 -6.87 16.47 2.91
C TYR A 159 -5.41 16.71 3.33
N ASN A 160 -4.50 16.84 2.39
CA ASN A 160 -3.09 17.15 2.57
C ASN A 160 -2.54 17.94 1.36
N ASP A 161 -1.34 18.50 1.51
CA ASP A 161 -0.64 19.28 0.50
C ASP A 161 0.43 18.44 -0.24
N ASN A 162 0.17 17.17 -0.53
CA ASN A 162 1.12 16.31 -1.23
C ASN A 162 1.34 16.82 -2.68
N PRO A 163 2.54 17.35 -3.02
CA PRO A 163 2.79 17.91 -4.34
C PRO A 163 2.80 16.87 -5.47
N ASN A 164 2.88 15.60 -5.12
CA ASN A 164 2.87 14.50 -6.09
C ASN A 164 1.43 14.05 -6.45
N ALA A 165 0.45 14.44 -5.64
CA ALA A 165 -0.95 14.03 -5.80
C ALA A 165 -1.73 14.97 -6.73
N THR A 166 -2.74 14.42 -7.37
CA THR A 166 -3.76 15.16 -8.13
C THR A 166 -5.17 14.73 -7.78
N THR A 167 -5.31 13.59 -7.12
CA THR A 167 -6.62 13.03 -6.73
C THR A 167 -6.53 12.40 -5.34
N TRP A 168 -7.54 12.65 -4.53
CA TRP A 168 -7.69 12.14 -3.17
C TRP A 168 -8.92 11.25 -3.08
N PHE A 169 -8.81 10.17 -2.33
CA PHE A 169 -9.86 9.17 -2.19
C PHE A 169 -10.13 8.85 -0.72
N SER A 170 -11.36 8.46 -0.44
CA SER A 170 -11.79 7.99 0.87
C SER A 170 -12.73 6.79 0.74
N LYS A 171 -12.66 5.90 1.73
CA LYS A 171 -13.54 4.73 1.86
C LYS A 171 -13.87 4.51 3.33
N PRO A 172 -15.15 4.42 3.73
CA PRO A 172 -15.54 3.97 5.05
C PRO A 172 -15.12 2.52 5.28
N VAL A 173 -14.61 2.25 6.48
CA VAL A 173 -14.26 0.89 6.93
C VAL A 173 -14.84 0.65 8.32
N SER A 174 -15.04 -0.61 8.67
CA SER A 174 -15.45 -1.01 10.01
C SER A 174 -14.80 -2.35 10.34
N ALA A 175 -14.42 -2.52 11.61
CA ALA A 175 -13.95 -3.82 12.07
C ALA A 175 -15.04 -4.88 11.85
N ALA A 176 -14.61 -6.10 11.50
CA ALA A 176 -15.54 -7.21 11.47
C ALA A 176 -16.17 -7.41 12.86
N PRO A 177 -17.47 -7.74 12.96
CA PRO A 177 -18.06 -8.04 14.25
C PRO A 177 -17.27 -9.17 14.92
N ALA A 178 -16.95 -8.98 16.20
CA ALA A 178 -16.30 -10.01 17.00
C ALA A 178 -17.17 -11.28 16.99
N SER A 179 -16.60 -12.39 16.54
CA SER A 179 -17.25 -13.72 16.50
C SER A 179 -17.31 -14.33 17.87
#